data_c1647fd11354f089259a2abdf9fa5a26
#
_entry.id   c1647fd11354f089259a2abdf9fa5a26
#
_cell.length_a   1.000
_cell.length_b   1.000
_cell.length_c   1.000
_cell.angle_alpha   90.00
_cell.angle_beta   90.00
_cell.angle_gamma   90.00
#
_symmetry.space_group_name_H-M   'P 1'
#
loop_
_entity.id
_entity.type
_entity.pdbx_description
1 polymer ?
#
loop_
_entity_poly.entity_id
_entity_poly.type
_entity_poly.pdbx_seq_one_letter_code
_entity_poly.pdbx_strand_id
1 'polypeptide(L)'
;DFTIKPYLMDHSGFDSYAFLIKAEGKGIFYSGDFRGHGRKWKLTERLIQQPPPPVDLLLLEGTVVGSERKEETLSEKQLESKFINSFKNTAGAVFLTMSSQNIDRIVTVFRACKRSGRRMIIDPYTSEILEILKEFYITLPHPSLPEIKVSYPQQLCRWLERNGQKDLLGRHLQYGGKWSYFSENASKIVMLIRQSATTEVLNKKYFDLSKSKWIYSMWDKYLQRDKKLAALAALLFGAQFAACRAA
;
A
#
# COMPACT_ATOMS: atom_id res chain seq x y z
N ASP A 1 -7.89 29.96 24.70
CA ASP A 1 -8.63 29.11 23.74
C ASP A 1 -7.79 28.88 22.50
N PHE A 2 -7.86 27.64 21.95
CA PHE A 2 -7.21 27.26 20.70
C PHE A 2 -8.22 27.17 19.56
N THR A 3 -7.86 27.70 18.39
CA THR A 3 -8.59 27.46 17.17
C THR A 3 -7.73 26.56 16.28
N ILE A 4 -8.28 25.44 15.81
CA ILE A 4 -7.58 24.49 14.96
C ILE A 4 -8.34 24.36 13.64
N LYS A 5 -7.65 24.66 12.53
CA LYS A 5 -8.18 24.47 11.18
C LYS A 5 -7.38 23.38 10.47
N PRO A 6 -8.00 22.23 10.13
CA PRO A 6 -7.36 21.16 9.37
C PRO A 6 -7.30 21.49 7.87
N TYR A 7 -6.26 21.02 7.21
CA TYR A 7 -6.07 21.03 5.76
C TYR A 7 -5.75 19.61 5.30
N LEU A 8 -6.60 19.03 4.48
CA LEU A 8 -6.36 17.69 3.93
C LEU A 8 -5.14 17.72 3.00
N MET A 9 -4.22 16.79 3.18
CA MET A 9 -2.95 16.74 2.48
C MET A 9 -2.82 15.49 1.60
N ASP A 10 -2.00 15.60 0.56
CA ASP A 10 -1.58 14.42 -0.19
C ASP A 10 -0.54 13.62 0.61
N HIS A 11 -0.90 12.43 1.01
CA HIS A 11 -0.02 11.45 1.65
C HIS A 11 -0.49 10.02 1.33
N SER A 12 0.35 9.02 1.63
CA SER A 12 0.04 7.61 1.36
C SER A 12 -1.11 7.06 2.20
N GLY A 13 -1.22 7.55 3.43
CA GLY A 13 -2.32 7.23 4.33
C GLY A 13 -3.63 7.89 3.90
N PHE A 14 -4.71 7.35 4.45
CA PHE A 14 -6.01 7.95 4.32
C PHE A 14 -6.10 9.14 5.28
N ASP A 15 -6.75 10.23 4.87
CA ASP A 15 -7.00 11.40 5.71
C ASP A 15 -5.78 11.92 6.50
N SER A 16 -4.73 12.28 5.79
CA SER A 16 -3.58 12.98 6.36
C SER A 16 -3.85 14.48 6.37
N TYR A 17 -3.55 15.15 7.49
CA TYR A 17 -3.85 16.58 7.67
C TYR A 17 -2.63 17.39 8.07
N ALA A 18 -2.55 18.61 7.54
CA ALA A 18 -1.84 19.72 8.14
C ALA A 18 -2.78 20.54 9.02
N PHE A 19 -2.26 21.31 9.95
CA PHE A 19 -3.06 22.09 10.90
C PHE A 19 -2.57 23.52 10.99
N LEU A 20 -3.52 24.48 10.87
CA LEU A 20 -3.31 25.85 11.32
C LEU A 20 -3.86 25.96 12.74
N ILE A 21 -2.99 26.22 13.70
CA ILE A 21 -3.30 26.33 15.11
C ILE A 21 -3.12 27.78 15.51
N LYS A 22 -4.14 28.39 16.12
CA LYS A 22 -4.13 29.78 16.60
C LYS A 22 -4.47 29.85 18.06
N ALA A 23 -3.70 30.64 18.82
CA ALA A 23 -3.95 30.96 20.23
C ALA A 23 -3.31 32.30 20.56
N GLU A 24 -3.97 33.10 21.37
CA GLU A 24 -3.43 34.37 21.91
C GLU A 24 -2.85 35.34 20.85
N GLY A 25 -3.50 35.40 19.69
CA GLY A 25 -3.04 36.24 18.57
C GLY A 25 -1.84 35.65 17.79
N LYS A 26 -1.31 34.48 18.17
CA LYS A 26 -0.24 33.78 17.51
C LYS A 26 -0.75 32.63 16.62
N GLY A 27 -0.02 32.32 15.55
CA GLY A 27 -0.36 31.25 14.62
C GLY A 27 0.81 30.31 14.35
N ILE A 28 0.53 29.02 14.37
CA ILE A 28 1.45 27.96 13.97
C ILE A 28 0.83 27.19 12.82
N PHE A 29 1.60 26.95 11.75
CA PHE A 29 1.22 25.97 10.73
C PHE A 29 2.10 24.73 10.85
N TYR A 30 1.47 23.59 11.09
CA TYR A 30 2.12 22.27 11.15
C TYR A 30 1.72 21.44 9.92
N SER A 31 2.69 21.09 9.09
CA SER A 31 2.40 20.41 7.82
C SER A 31 1.95 18.95 8.00
N GLY A 32 2.31 18.29 9.10
CA GLY A 32 2.30 16.84 9.12
C GLY A 32 3.16 16.28 7.98
N ASP A 33 2.98 15.01 7.66
CA ASP A 33 3.61 14.37 6.50
C ASP A 33 2.80 14.68 5.24
N PHE A 34 3.48 15.12 4.18
CA PHE A 34 2.84 15.42 2.90
C PHE A 34 3.75 15.07 1.72
N ARG A 35 3.15 14.97 0.54
CA ARG A 35 3.83 14.76 -0.73
C ARG A 35 3.06 15.44 -1.86
N GLY A 36 3.65 15.52 -3.06
CA GLY A 36 3.01 16.13 -4.24
C GLY A 36 2.88 15.18 -5.44
N HIS A 37 3.03 13.87 -5.23
CA HIS A 37 3.05 12.86 -6.30
C HIS A 37 2.05 11.70 -6.08
N GLY A 38 1.23 11.81 -5.04
CA GLY A 38 0.17 10.86 -4.72
C GLY A 38 -1.09 11.05 -5.57
N ARG A 39 -2.15 10.37 -5.19
CA ARG A 39 -3.45 10.50 -5.85
C ARG A 39 -4.18 11.79 -5.50
N LYS A 40 -3.80 12.39 -4.39
CA LYS A 40 -4.35 13.65 -3.86
C LYS A 40 -3.43 14.86 -4.12
N TRP A 41 -2.46 14.76 -5.04
CA TRP A 41 -1.45 15.79 -5.31
C TRP A 41 -2.00 17.21 -5.49
N LYS A 42 -3.23 17.35 -6.02
CA LYS A 42 -3.91 18.64 -6.17
C LYS A 42 -4.17 19.35 -4.85
N LEU A 43 -4.21 18.62 -3.73
CA LEU A 43 -4.39 19.24 -2.39
C LEU A 43 -3.12 19.99 -2.00
N THR A 44 -1.95 19.39 -2.23
CA THR A 44 -0.66 20.04 -1.98
C THR A 44 -0.47 21.24 -2.93
N GLU A 45 -0.80 21.08 -4.21
CA GLU A 45 -0.78 22.18 -5.17
C GLU A 45 -1.68 23.34 -4.73
N ARG A 46 -2.93 23.06 -4.30
CA ARG A 46 -3.85 24.06 -3.79
C ARG A 46 -3.29 24.79 -2.56
N LEU A 47 -2.66 24.05 -1.62
CA LEU A 47 -2.06 24.66 -0.44
C LEU A 47 -0.93 25.64 -0.81
N ILE A 48 -0.13 25.31 -1.84
CA ILE A 48 0.93 26.19 -2.34
C ILE A 48 0.35 27.42 -3.04
N GLN A 49 -0.69 27.25 -3.85
CA GLN A 49 -1.33 28.36 -4.57
C GLN A 49 -2.18 29.27 -3.68
N GLN A 50 -2.76 28.71 -2.62
CA GLN A 50 -3.63 29.38 -1.66
C GLN A 50 -3.15 29.07 -0.23
N PRO A 51 -2.00 29.60 0.18
CA PRO A 51 -1.44 29.31 1.50
C PRO A 51 -2.34 29.81 2.62
N PRO A 52 -2.22 29.24 3.82
CA PRO A 52 -2.87 29.80 5.00
C PRO A 52 -2.43 31.23 5.24
N PRO A 53 -3.20 32.02 6.04
CA PRO A 53 -2.76 33.36 6.46
C PRO A 53 -1.35 33.32 7.05
N PRO A 54 -0.63 34.47 7.07
CA PRO A 54 0.67 34.54 7.70
C PRO A 54 0.66 33.95 9.12
N VAL A 55 1.71 33.21 9.46
CA VAL A 55 1.88 32.52 10.75
C VAL A 55 3.19 32.95 11.41
N ASP A 56 3.23 32.88 12.74
CA ASP A 56 4.45 33.18 13.51
C ASP A 56 5.46 32.05 13.43
N LEU A 57 5.00 30.80 13.27
CA LEU A 57 5.85 29.61 13.19
C LEU A 57 5.33 28.64 12.12
N LEU A 58 6.27 28.16 11.31
CA LEU A 58 6.04 27.13 10.30
C LEU A 58 6.83 25.87 10.64
N LEU A 59 6.13 24.77 10.89
CA LEU A 59 6.72 23.44 11.12
C LEU A 59 6.46 22.58 9.89
N LEU A 60 7.52 22.31 9.12
CA LEU A 60 7.45 21.49 7.92
C LEU A 60 8.16 20.14 8.11
N GLU A 61 7.62 19.09 7.52
CA GLU A 61 8.38 17.85 7.37
C GLU A 61 9.61 18.10 6.48
N GLY A 62 10.68 17.33 6.74
CA GLY A 62 11.94 17.46 6.02
C GLY A 62 12.55 16.13 5.57
N THR A 63 11.75 15.07 5.43
CA THR A 63 12.22 13.70 5.16
C THR A 63 13.13 13.59 3.91
N VAL A 64 12.91 14.42 2.90
CA VAL A 64 13.70 14.46 1.67
C VAL A 64 14.72 15.59 1.60
N VAL A 65 14.75 16.48 2.57
CA VAL A 65 15.72 17.59 2.61
C VAL A 65 17.14 17.02 2.80
N GLY A 66 18.05 17.40 1.93
CA GLY A 66 19.45 16.91 1.96
C GLY A 66 19.61 15.43 1.58
N SER A 67 18.57 14.76 1.11
CA SER A 67 18.72 13.40 0.62
C SER A 67 19.43 13.40 -0.75
N GLU A 68 20.44 12.53 -0.91
CA GLU A 68 21.10 12.28 -2.21
C GLU A 68 20.22 11.49 -3.19
N ARG A 69 18.89 11.65 -3.13
CA ARG A 69 17.98 10.96 -4.04
C ARG A 69 18.17 11.50 -5.46
N LYS A 70 18.96 10.78 -6.26
CA LYS A 70 19.23 11.10 -7.67
C LYS A 70 18.11 10.70 -8.62
N GLU A 71 17.12 9.91 -8.17
CA GLU A 71 16.06 9.40 -9.01
C GLU A 71 14.74 10.14 -8.76
N GLU A 72 14.07 10.48 -9.84
CA GLU A 72 12.75 11.09 -9.81
C GLU A 72 11.73 10.18 -9.11
N THR A 73 10.98 10.71 -8.14
CA THR A 73 9.92 10.00 -7.48
C THR A 73 8.73 9.83 -8.41
N LEU A 74 8.36 8.58 -8.67
CA LEU A 74 7.25 8.28 -9.56
C LEU A 74 5.91 8.63 -8.91
N SER A 75 5.03 9.29 -9.67
CA SER A 75 3.64 9.49 -9.26
C SER A 75 2.88 8.16 -9.23
N GLU A 76 1.79 8.09 -8.46
CA GLU A 76 0.93 6.92 -8.42
C GLU A 76 0.36 6.56 -9.81
N LYS A 77 0.17 7.54 -10.71
CA LYS A 77 -0.25 7.32 -12.10
C LYS A 77 0.84 6.62 -12.92
N GLN A 78 2.10 7.04 -12.79
CA GLN A 78 3.23 6.40 -13.46
C GLN A 78 3.46 4.97 -12.94
N LEU A 79 3.32 4.77 -11.62
CA LEU A 79 3.40 3.46 -11.00
C LEU A 79 2.27 2.54 -11.47
N GLU A 80 1.04 3.04 -11.62
CA GLU A 80 -0.07 2.26 -12.17
C GLU A 80 0.27 1.72 -13.57
N SER A 81 0.84 2.55 -14.43
CA SER A 81 1.27 2.13 -15.78
C SER A 81 2.38 1.06 -15.73
N LYS A 82 3.36 1.22 -14.83
CA LYS A 82 4.42 0.21 -14.62
C LYS A 82 3.86 -1.11 -14.10
N PHE A 83 2.89 -1.07 -13.17
CA PHE A 83 2.23 -2.27 -12.67
C PHE A 83 1.42 -2.98 -13.76
N ILE A 84 0.64 -2.25 -14.57
CA ILE A 84 -0.13 -2.83 -15.68
C ILE A 84 0.80 -3.59 -16.61
N ASN A 85 1.90 -2.97 -17.02
CA ASN A 85 2.87 -3.59 -17.90
C ASN A 85 3.51 -4.85 -17.24
N SER A 86 3.93 -4.72 -15.98
CA SER A 86 4.50 -5.84 -15.24
C SER A 86 3.50 -7.00 -15.09
N PHE A 87 2.24 -6.70 -14.77
CA PHE A 87 1.21 -7.73 -14.57
C PHE A 87 0.86 -8.44 -15.88
N LYS A 88 0.76 -7.73 -16.99
CA LYS A 88 0.51 -8.32 -18.32
C LYS A 88 1.65 -9.24 -18.77
N ASN A 89 2.89 -8.88 -18.47
CA ASN A 89 4.08 -9.60 -18.93
C ASN A 89 4.54 -10.70 -17.96
N THR A 90 3.77 -11.03 -16.93
CA THR A 90 4.10 -12.11 -15.99
C THR A 90 3.21 -13.33 -16.29
N ALA A 91 3.82 -14.47 -16.62
CA ALA A 91 3.08 -15.70 -16.96
C ALA A 91 2.44 -16.36 -15.73
N GLY A 92 3.07 -16.25 -14.55
CA GLY A 92 2.62 -16.82 -13.27
C GLY A 92 1.93 -15.79 -12.36
N ALA A 93 1.97 -16.05 -11.06
CA ALA A 93 1.46 -15.13 -10.04
C ALA A 93 2.36 -13.90 -9.90
N VAL A 94 1.75 -12.78 -9.57
CA VAL A 94 2.48 -11.60 -9.11
C VAL A 94 2.31 -11.50 -7.60
N PHE A 95 3.43 -11.49 -6.89
CA PHE A 95 3.47 -11.23 -5.46
C PHE A 95 3.88 -9.78 -5.24
N LEU A 96 3.15 -9.05 -4.41
CA LEU A 96 3.42 -7.65 -4.16
C LEU A 96 3.54 -7.39 -2.65
N THR A 97 4.68 -6.90 -2.21
CA THR A 97 4.89 -6.47 -0.82
C THR A 97 4.76 -4.96 -0.72
N MET A 98 3.78 -4.50 0.06
CA MET A 98 3.51 -3.09 0.33
C MET A 98 2.81 -2.91 1.68
N SER A 99 2.72 -1.67 2.16
CA SER A 99 1.94 -1.35 3.35
C SER A 99 0.44 -1.40 3.03
N SER A 100 -0.34 -2.09 3.88
CA SER A 100 -1.81 -2.11 3.79
C SER A 100 -2.44 -0.77 4.15
N GLN A 101 -1.70 0.13 4.79
CA GLN A 101 -2.14 1.48 5.14
C GLN A 101 -1.85 2.50 4.03
N ASN A 102 -1.08 2.12 3.00
CA ASN A 102 -0.89 2.96 1.83
C ASN A 102 -2.09 2.83 0.87
N ILE A 103 -3.16 3.57 1.17
CA ILE A 103 -4.42 3.48 0.44
C ILE A 103 -4.28 3.94 -1.01
N ASP A 104 -3.47 4.96 -1.26
CA ASP A 104 -3.15 5.39 -2.63
C ASP A 104 -2.55 4.24 -3.45
N ARG A 105 -1.61 3.48 -2.86
CA ARG A 105 -0.99 2.33 -3.51
C ARG A 105 -1.97 1.16 -3.69
N ILE A 106 -2.86 0.92 -2.73
CA ILE A 106 -3.93 -0.09 -2.87
C ILE A 106 -4.80 0.24 -4.07
N VAL A 107 -5.24 1.49 -4.20
CA VAL A 107 -6.04 1.96 -5.36
C VAL A 107 -5.25 1.78 -6.66
N THR A 108 -3.96 2.12 -6.66
CA THR A 108 -3.08 1.96 -7.82
C THR A 108 -2.98 0.50 -8.26
N VAL A 109 -2.73 -0.41 -7.32
CA VAL A 109 -2.64 -1.86 -7.60
C VAL A 109 -3.98 -2.42 -8.06
N PHE A 110 -5.07 -2.06 -7.41
CA PHE A 110 -6.41 -2.50 -7.80
C PHE A 110 -6.74 -2.10 -9.24
N ARG A 111 -6.50 -0.83 -9.62
CA ARG A 111 -6.70 -0.35 -11.00
C ARG A 111 -5.82 -1.09 -12.00
N ALA A 112 -4.57 -1.36 -11.62
CA ALA A 112 -3.66 -2.13 -12.46
C ALA A 112 -4.13 -3.58 -12.62
N CYS A 113 -4.66 -4.20 -11.57
CA CYS A 113 -5.28 -5.54 -11.65
C CYS A 113 -6.45 -5.55 -12.65
N LYS A 114 -7.41 -4.62 -12.51
CA LYS A 114 -8.54 -4.53 -13.44
C LYS A 114 -8.09 -4.37 -14.90
N ARG A 115 -7.13 -3.47 -15.17
CA ARG A 115 -6.63 -3.18 -16.52
C ARG A 115 -5.76 -4.29 -17.11
N SER A 116 -5.24 -5.19 -16.28
CA SER A 116 -4.47 -6.36 -16.71
C SER A 116 -5.27 -7.66 -16.71
N GLY A 117 -6.57 -7.62 -16.35
CA GLY A 117 -7.41 -8.80 -16.25
C GLY A 117 -7.06 -9.72 -15.09
N ARG A 118 -6.41 -9.19 -14.03
CA ARG A 118 -6.04 -9.94 -12.83
C ARG A 118 -6.92 -9.57 -11.64
N ARG A 119 -7.06 -10.51 -10.71
CA ARG A 119 -7.70 -10.30 -9.40
C ARG A 119 -6.67 -9.90 -8.37
N MET A 120 -7.05 -8.98 -7.48
CA MET A 120 -6.25 -8.61 -6.32
C MET A 120 -6.56 -9.54 -5.15
N ILE A 121 -5.53 -10.20 -4.61
CA ILE A 121 -5.66 -11.06 -3.44
C ILE A 121 -5.06 -10.33 -2.25
N ILE A 122 -5.84 -10.13 -1.21
CA ILE A 122 -5.47 -9.40 0.01
C ILE A 122 -5.55 -10.31 1.24
N ASP A 123 -4.98 -9.90 2.35
CA ASP A 123 -5.12 -10.59 3.64
C ASP A 123 -6.32 -10.04 4.45
N PRO A 124 -6.76 -10.73 5.53
CA PRO A 124 -7.88 -10.29 6.34
C PRO A 124 -7.70 -8.90 6.96
N TYR A 125 -6.47 -8.53 7.35
CA TYR A 125 -6.20 -7.21 7.91
C TYR A 125 -6.36 -6.10 6.86
N THR A 126 -5.86 -6.31 5.65
CA THR A 126 -6.08 -5.37 4.54
C THR A 126 -7.57 -5.29 4.18
N SER A 127 -8.26 -6.43 4.20
CA SER A 127 -9.70 -6.52 3.95
C SER A 127 -10.49 -5.68 4.96
N GLU A 128 -10.16 -5.78 6.25
CA GLU A 128 -10.79 -5.00 7.32
C GLU A 128 -10.60 -3.49 7.12
N ILE A 129 -9.37 -3.05 6.82
CA ILE A 129 -9.11 -1.63 6.53
C ILE A 129 -10.01 -1.14 5.40
N LEU A 130 -10.10 -1.89 4.31
CA LEU A 130 -10.89 -1.48 3.14
C LEU A 130 -12.40 -1.52 3.40
N GLU A 131 -12.89 -2.44 4.23
CA GLU A 131 -14.29 -2.50 4.61
C GLU A 131 -14.68 -1.29 5.49
N ILE A 132 -13.83 -0.92 6.45
CA ILE A 132 -14.04 0.29 7.26
C ILE A 132 -14.02 1.55 6.38
N LEU A 133 -13.07 1.67 5.47
CA LEU A 133 -12.96 2.85 4.60
C LEU A 133 -14.12 2.97 3.61
N LYS A 134 -14.73 1.86 3.21
CA LYS A 134 -15.92 1.83 2.35
C LYS A 134 -17.11 2.57 2.97
N GLU A 135 -17.24 2.56 4.30
CA GLU A 135 -18.30 3.29 5.00
C GLU A 135 -18.24 4.80 4.74
N PHE A 136 -17.02 5.33 4.53
CA PHE A 136 -16.80 6.75 4.25
C PHE A 136 -16.75 7.04 2.75
N TYR A 137 -16.20 6.13 1.94
CA TYR A 137 -15.95 6.31 0.50
C TYR A 137 -16.17 5.04 -0.30
N ILE A 138 -17.40 4.85 -0.77
CA ILE A 138 -17.83 3.66 -1.53
C ILE A 138 -17.05 3.44 -2.85
N THR A 139 -16.36 4.45 -3.35
CA THR A 139 -15.55 4.35 -4.58
C THR A 139 -14.18 3.72 -4.37
N LEU A 140 -13.77 3.50 -3.10
CA LEU A 140 -12.55 2.79 -2.79
C LEU A 140 -12.68 1.29 -3.09
N PRO A 141 -11.57 0.61 -3.40
CA PRO A 141 -11.57 -0.85 -3.47
C PRO A 141 -12.03 -1.44 -2.13
N HIS A 142 -12.90 -2.44 -2.17
CA HIS A 142 -13.40 -3.13 -0.98
C HIS A 142 -13.60 -4.63 -1.28
N PRO A 143 -13.58 -5.50 -0.26
CA PRO A 143 -13.53 -6.95 -0.46
C PRO A 143 -14.77 -7.54 -1.14
N SER A 144 -15.91 -6.85 -1.12
CA SER A 144 -17.12 -7.32 -1.81
C SER A 144 -17.07 -7.13 -3.34
N LEU A 145 -16.04 -6.47 -3.90
CA LEU A 145 -15.85 -6.38 -5.34
C LEU A 145 -15.39 -7.74 -5.92
N PRO A 146 -15.92 -8.16 -7.09
CA PRO A 146 -15.60 -9.48 -7.66
C PRO A 146 -14.13 -9.63 -8.06
N GLU A 147 -13.43 -8.52 -8.25
CA GLU A 147 -11.99 -8.50 -8.56
C GLU A 147 -11.10 -8.67 -7.34
N ILE A 148 -11.66 -8.73 -6.13
CA ILE A 148 -10.91 -8.91 -4.89
C ILE A 148 -11.25 -10.27 -4.27
N LYS A 149 -10.24 -10.95 -3.72
CA LYS A 149 -10.38 -12.14 -2.89
C LYS A 149 -9.49 -12.05 -1.66
N VAL A 150 -9.86 -12.74 -0.62
CA VAL A 150 -9.10 -12.77 0.63
C VAL A 150 -8.38 -14.11 0.77
N SER A 151 -7.06 -14.05 1.00
CA SER A 151 -6.24 -15.21 1.36
C SER A 151 -6.03 -15.21 2.87
N TYR A 152 -5.89 -16.41 3.45
CA TYR A 152 -5.71 -16.59 4.89
C TYR A 152 -4.34 -17.18 5.21
N PRO A 153 -3.27 -16.35 5.26
CA PRO A 153 -1.95 -16.81 5.65
C PRO A 153 -1.94 -17.30 7.10
N GLN A 154 -1.43 -18.50 7.32
CA GLN A 154 -1.53 -19.20 8.60
C GLN A 154 -0.89 -18.42 9.77
N GLN A 155 0.27 -17.80 9.50
CA GLN A 155 0.96 -16.99 10.54
C GLN A 155 0.13 -15.79 10.96
N LEU A 156 -0.48 -15.06 10.00
CA LEU A 156 -1.33 -13.92 10.30
C LEU A 156 -2.59 -14.36 11.05
N CYS A 157 -3.25 -15.44 10.61
CA CYS A 157 -4.45 -15.96 11.28
C CYS A 157 -4.15 -16.33 12.74
N ARG A 158 -3.07 -17.08 12.99
CA ARG A 158 -2.65 -17.44 14.35
C ARG A 158 -2.32 -16.20 15.20
N TRP A 159 -1.72 -15.18 14.59
CA TRP A 159 -1.41 -13.94 15.31
C TRP A 159 -2.69 -13.20 15.69
N LEU A 160 -3.65 -13.06 14.78
CA LEU A 160 -4.95 -12.45 15.04
C LEU A 160 -5.73 -13.20 16.14
N GLU A 161 -5.76 -14.53 16.08
CA GLU A 161 -6.41 -15.35 17.09
C GLU A 161 -5.80 -15.15 18.48
N ARG A 162 -4.46 -15.18 18.59
CA ARG A 162 -3.75 -14.98 19.87
C ARG A 162 -3.95 -13.58 20.46
N ASN A 163 -4.24 -12.58 19.60
CA ASN A 163 -4.48 -11.21 20.03
C ASN A 163 -5.99 -10.89 20.16
N GLY A 164 -6.85 -11.91 20.27
CA GLY A 164 -8.27 -11.72 20.50
C GLY A 164 -9.06 -11.21 19.28
N GLN A 165 -8.48 -11.27 18.08
CA GLN A 165 -9.08 -10.74 16.83
C GLN A 165 -9.69 -11.86 15.95
N LYS A 166 -10.22 -12.91 16.57
CA LYS A 166 -10.81 -14.05 15.84
C LYS A 166 -12.01 -13.64 15.00
N ASP A 167 -12.83 -12.70 15.49
CA ASP A 167 -14.01 -12.21 14.80
C ASP A 167 -13.68 -11.50 13.47
N LEU A 168 -12.52 -10.84 13.40
CA LEU A 168 -12.02 -10.25 12.16
C LEU A 168 -11.86 -11.31 11.07
N LEU A 169 -11.34 -12.48 11.40
CA LEU A 169 -11.21 -13.58 10.44
C LEU A 169 -12.57 -14.03 9.94
N GLY A 170 -13.56 -14.18 10.85
CA GLY A 170 -14.92 -14.61 10.54
C GLY A 170 -15.63 -13.66 9.57
N ARG A 171 -15.52 -12.35 9.78
CA ARG A 171 -16.18 -11.34 8.95
C ARG A 171 -15.81 -11.40 7.47
N HIS A 172 -14.56 -11.80 7.16
CA HIS A 172 -14.06 -11.82 5.79
C HIS A 172 -14.11 -13.19 5.10
N LEU A 173 -14.56 -14.26 5.79
CA LEU A 173 -14.61 -15.61 5.23
C LEU A 173 -15.41 -15.70 3.92
N GLN A 174 -16.48 -14.93 3.80
CA GLN A 174 -17.31 -14.88 2.59
C GLN A 174 -16.54 -14.42 1.33
N TYR A 175 -15.47 -13.67 1.50
CA TYR A 175 -14.59 -13.19 0.42
C TYR A 175 -13.39 -14.10 0.21
N GLY A 176 -13.28 -15.17 1.01
CA GLY A 176 -12.15 -16.08 1.05
C GLY A 176 -11.96 -16.89 -0.22
N GLY A 177 -10.73 -17.21 -0.52
CA GLY A 177 -10.34 -18.16 -1.56
C GLY A 177 -9.43 -19.25 -0.98
N LYS A 178 -9.60 -20.49 -1.48
CA LYS A 178 -8.70 -21.61 -1.15
C LYS A 178 -7.35 -21.44 -1.84
N TRP A 179 -6.28 -21.95 -1.24
CA TRP A 179 -4.94 -21.91 -1.85
C TRP A 179 -4.87 -22.65 -3.18
N SER A 180 -5.62 -23.78 -3.33
CA SER A 180 -5.75 -24.48 -4.61
C SER A 180 -6.29 -23.57 -5.72
N TYR A 181 -7.35 -22.80 -5.40
CA TYR A 181 -7.89 -21.83 -6.35
C TYR A 181 -6.87 -20.79 -6.78
N PHE A 182 -6.06 -20.25 -5.84
CA PHE A 182 -5.03 -19.26 -6.18
C PHE A 182 -3.92 -19.90 -7.02
N SER A 183 -3.53 -21.14 -6.73
CA SER A 183 -2.54 -21.90 -7.49
C SER A 183 -2.98 -22.14 -8.94
N GLU A 184 -4.20 -22.62 -9.12
CA GLU A 184 -4.79 -22.90 -10.43
C GLU A 184 -4.98 -21.62 -11.27
N ASN A 185 -5.18 -20.49 -10.62
CA ASN A 185 -5.36 -19.18 -11.25
C ASN A 185 -4.12 -18.29 -11.14
N ALA A 186 -2.93 -18.83 -10.97
CA ALA A 186 -1.70 -18.09 -10.74
C ALA A 186 -1.48 -16.95 -11.76
N SER A 187 -1.70 -17.20 -13.05
CA SER A 187 -1.57 -16.21 -14.11
C SER A 187 -2.61 -15.06 -14.06
N LYS A 188 -3.65 -15.22 -13.24
CA LYS A 188 -4.77 -14.26 -13.13
C LYS A 188 -4.83 -13.55 -11.79
N ILE A 189 -3.79 -13.63 -10.97
CA ILE A 189 -3.79 -13.00 -9.64
C ILE A 189 -2.59 -12.08 -9.43
N VAL A 190 -2.81 -11.07 -8.58
CA VAL A 190 -1.80 -10.27 -7.90
C VAL A 190 -2.07 -10.43 -6.41
N MET A 191 -1.15 -11.05 -5.69
CA MET A 191 -1.31 -11.34 -4.27
C MET A 191 -0.49 -10.35 -3.44
N LEU A 192 -1.17 -9.57 -2.60
CA LEU A 192 -0.51 -8.75 -1.58
C LEU A 192 0.01 -9.69 -0.50
N ILE A 193 1.32 -9.69 -0.29
CA ILE A 193 1.96 -10.54 0.70
C ILE A 193 2.73 -9.70 1.70
N ARG A 194 2.50 -10.00 2.98
CA ARG A 194 3.35 -9.51 4.06
C ARG A 194 4.63 -10.34 4.13
N GLN A 195 5.67 -9.74 4.65
CA GLN A 195 6.93 -10.43 4.90
C GLN A 195 6.74 -11.77 5.64
N SER A 196 5.90 -11.81 6.66
CA SER A 196 5.59 -13.03 7.42
C SER A 196 4.91 -14.12 6.59
N ALA A 197 4.11 -13.74 5.59
CA ALA A 197 3.40 -14.69 4.72
C ALA A 197 4.25 -15.20 3.55
N THR A 198 5.36 -14.51 3.24
CA THR A 198 6.20 -14.86 2.07
C THR A 198 6.80 -16.27 2.22
N THR A 199 7.32 -16.60 3.40
CA THR A 199 7.87 -17.94 3.68
C THR A 199 6.80 -19.03 3.51
N GLU A 200 5.56 -18.76 3.91
CA GLU A 200 4.46 -19.73 3.76
C GLU A 200 4.12 -19.98 2.29
N VAL A 201 4.04 -18.93 1.48
CA VAL A 201 3.78 -19.04 0.03
C VAL A 201 4.88 -19.83 -0.66
N LEU A 202 6.15 -19.61 -0.31
CA LEU A 202 7.29 -20.30 -0.88
C LEU A 202 7.37 -21.77 -0.44
N ASN A 203 7.18 -22.04 0.86
CA ASN A 203 7.34 -23.38 1.42
C ASN A 203 6.24 -24.36 0.98
N LYS A 204 5.05 -23.88 0.69
CA LYS A 204 3.92 -24.73 0.29
C LYS A 204 3.92 -25.16 -1.17
N LYS A 205 4.87 -24.66 -1.96
CA LYS A 205 5.01 -25.00 -3.40
C LYS A 205 3.72 -24.85 -4.22
N TYR A 206 2.85 -23.92 -3.82
CA TYR A 206 1.59 -23.67 -4.53
C TYR A 206 1.79 -23.00 -5.90
N PHE A 207 2.92 -22.33 -6.09
CA PHE A 207 3.16 -21.52 -7.28
C PHE A 207 4.45 -21.91 -7.97
N ASP A 208 4.41 -21.90 -9.30
CA ASP A 208 5.62 -21.97 -10.13
C ASP A 208 6.33 -20.60 -10.05
N LEU A 209 7.37 -20.54 -9.21
CA LEU A 209 8.12 -19.31 -8.99
C LEU A 209 8.92 -18.88 -10.21
N SER A 210 9.28 -19.81 -11.09
CA SER A 210 10.03 -19.51 -12.34
C SER A 210 9.20 -18.65 -13.32
N LYS A 211 7.86 -18.78 -13.26
CA LYS A 211 6.89 -18.00 -14.05
C LYS A 211 6.32 -16.81 -13.32
N SER A 212 6.56 -16.73 -12.01
CA SER A 212 5.99 -15.72 -11.13
C SER A 212 6.92 -14.52 -10.98
N LYS A 213 6.39 -13.41 -10.47
CA LYS A 213 7.15 -12.21 -10.22
C LYS A 213 6.87 -11.70 -8.82
N TRP A 214 7.93 -11.23 -8.15
CA TRP A 214 7.77 -10.50 -6.90
C TRP A 214 8.11 -9.02 -7.10
N ILE A 215 7.26 -8.15 -6.59
CA ILE A 215 7.43 -6.70 -6.61
C ILE A 215 7.48 -6.21 -5.17
N TYR A 216 8.54 -5.49 -4.84
CA TYR A 216 8.69 -4.81 -3.57
C TYR A 216 8.37 -3.33 -3.74
N SER A 217 7.34 -2.84 -3.04
CA SER A 217 6.81 -1.49 -3.19
C SER A 217 6.74 -0.78 -1.83
N MET A 218 7.87 -0.78 -1.14
CA MET A 218 8.14 -0.05 0.10
C MET A 218 9.49 0.64 0.00
N TRP A 219 9.89 1.36 1.04
CA TRP A 219 11.21 1.96 1.11
C TRP A 219 12.31 0.89 1.08
N ASP A 220 13.25 1.00 0.17
CA ASP A 220 14.31 0.02 -0.07
C ASP A 220 15.24 -0.20 1.13
N LYS A 221 15.43 0.81 1.98
CA LYS A 221 16.21 0.64 3.23
C LYS A 221 15.60 -0.36 4.21
N TYR A 222 14.28 -0.61 4.16
CA TYR A 222 13.70 -1.70 4.93
C TYR A 222 14.16 -3.07 4.41
N LEU A 223 14.33 -3.21 3.10
CA LEU A 223 14.87 -4.43 2.51
C LEU A 223 16.31 -4.69 2.94
N GLN A 224 17.11 -3.62 3.03
CA GLN A 224 18.51 -3.71 3.46
C GLN A 224 18.67 -4.03 4.97
N ARG A 225 17.76 -3.53 5.81
CA ARG A 225 17.77 -3.74 7.26
C ARG A 225 17.31 -5.14 7.67
N ASP A 226 16.46 -5.76 6.87
CA ASP A 226 15.87 -7.06 7.18
C ASP A 226 16.60 -8.19 6.43
N LYS A 227 17.53 -8.86 7.14
CA LYS A 227 18.30 -9.98 6.61
C LYS A 227 17.44 -11.13 6.10
N LYS A 228 16.26 -11.38 6.70
CA LYS A 228 15.33 -12.43 6.25
C LYS A 228 14.64 -12.02 4.95
N LEU A 229 14.23 -10.77 4.86
CA LEU A 229 13.63 -10.23 3.65
C LEU A 229 14.65 -10.15 2.50
N ALA A 230 15.91 -9.77 2.81
CA ALA A 230 17.00 -9.75 1.85
C ALA A 230 17.35 -11.17 1.35
N ALA A 231 17.42 -12.16 2.24
CA ALA A 231 17.65 -13.55 1.88
C ALA A 231 16.50 -14.13 1.04
N LEU A 232 15.28 -13.76 1.36
CA LEU A 232 14.09 -14.12 0.62
C LEU A 232 14.07 -13.46 -0.76
N ALA A 233 14.43 -12.18 -0.82
CA ALA A 233 14.69 -11.49 -2.06
C ALA A 233 15.71 -12.28 -2.90
N ALA A 234 16.85 -12.64 -2.36
CA ALA A 234 17.88 -13.41 -3.06
C ALA A 234 17.38 -14.78 -3.57
N LEU A 235 16.58 -15.50 -2.79
CA LEU A 235 15.95 -16.77 -3.19
C LEU A 235 14.95 -16.61 -4.34
N LEU A 236 14.26 -15.47 -4.40
CA LEU A 236 13.30 -15.14 -5.46
C LEU A 236 13.97 -14.43 -6.64
N PHE A 237 15.19 -13.94 -6.47
CA PHE A 237 15.97 -13.17 -7.46
C PHE A 237 16.50 -14.00 -8.62
N GLY A 238 16.52 -15.31 -8.52
CA GLY A 238 16.67 -16.13 -9.71
C GLY A 238 15.58 -15.88 -10.75
N ALA A 239 14.49 -15.20 -10.34
CA ALA A 239 13.33 -14.78 -11.14
C ALA A 239 13.00 -13.30 -10.89
N GLN A 240 13.44 -12.43 -11.78
CA GLN A 240 12.90 -11.07 -12.06
C GLN A 240 12.38 -10.21 -10.88
N PHE A 241 13.28 -9.58 -10.14
CA PHE A 241 12.96 -8.52 -9.17
C PHE A 241 12.68 -7.17 -9.86
N ALA A 242 11.61 -6.51 -9.47
CA ALA A 242 11.37 -5.11 -9.78
C ALA A 242 11.15 -4.34 -8.49
N ALA A 243 12.15 -3.56 -8.04
CA ALA A 243 11.92 -2.55 -7.02
C ALA A 243 11.11 -1.40 -7.65
N CYS A 244 9.86 -1.26 -7.26
CA CYS A 244 9.12 -0.03 -7.49
C CYS A 244 9.34 0.85 -6.25
N ARG A 245 10.34 1.70 -6.30
CA ARG A 245 10.60 2.67 -5.23
C ARG A 245 9.36 3.54 -5.06
N ALA A 246 8.80 3.50 -3.84
CA ALA A 246 7.86 4.47 -3.36
C ALA A 246 8.59 5.34 -2.34
N ALA A 247 8.49 6.62 -2.52
CA ALA A 247 8.78 7.53 -1.43
C ALA A 247 7.68 7.45 -0.40
#